data_9e43eb6097f2e35fd9160bc3c37d33a3
#
_entry.id   9e43eb6097f2e35fd9160bc3c37d33a3
#
_cell.length_a   1.000
_cell.length_b   1.000
_cell.length_c   1.000
_cell.angle_alpha   90.00
_cell.angle_beta   90.00
_cell.angle_gamma   90.00
#
_symmetry.space_group_name_H-M   'P 1'
#
loop_
_entity.id
_entity.type
_entity.pdbx_description
1 polymer ?
#
loop_
_entity_poly.entity_id
_entity_poly.type
_entity_poly.pdbx_seq_one_letter_code
_entity_poly.pdbx_strand_id
1 'polypeptide(L)'
;MHLLWGGTPENGITAQENAETATTIPTTGMKITKGGDYEIPEGIYTGGIEIDTKDDTTDEVTIRITGEVTFTQPNTIFIDVEHAKLVTIENDGHTVNLSGHHFMDLYNSSNTVVNGGTYITPLRNFIMLFGTNNHLTLNNVDVTTTSGYAVTTGGTSTVVVNGGKYTKTIADHTYVFQNAGHMTLTDVSVITEVDGGMSSPAITNSSGAILKINGGNYKTTGRNCIVNSGYLTINNGTTTDGVLESVGISCINNSWGLVEINGGTITSDAACTIENRGSLRMNKGTVASTNPDAAVIYCTGNYGGTWINGGIIKDGQDGIRLENLGSFGVPLTQATFENNANDVHLGDGQKIDIKKTFTGTATILTDDPSRGRHITLENEDLSYQNKLKLVSKNSGYIIGYKRGDDGVEYRYLADANGNIVTAENAKATANLGAGEQELDTATVVPEHTTVTVTANLPEGAEFLGWSAVRDDGKALDLGDDQTEHFKMPGCNVTVEALYQGGNGDIDNPSGGGSSDVVAGIAAVALTGAAVWSIYETGTGIYRVLNMPGVPMPSNRAGLATLIWEKAGCPEPQTVKSFSDIDDADLHLRQAASWMEEQGLMDDVKENEFRPYRYVTKLQTCLVWDKAKEESLIS
;
A
#
# COMPACT_ATOMS: atom_id res chain seq x y z
N MET A 1 -29.53 55.97 17.51
CA MET A 1 -30.36 56.57 18.57
C MET A 1 -29.61 56.36 19.89
N HIS A 2 -29.11 57.46 20.43
CA HIS A 2 -28.36 57.54 21.68
C HIS A 2 -29.16 57.01 22.86
N LEU A 3 -28.49 56.38 23.83
CA LEU A 3 -28.66 56.82 25.23
C LEU A 3 -27.49 56.25 26.05
N LEU A 4 -26.65 57.19 26.47
CA LEU A 4 -25.66 57.11 27.55
C LEU A 4 -26.38 56.97 28.89
N TRP A 5 -25.85 56.10 29.78
CA TRP A 5 -25.98 56.32 31.22
C TRP A 5 -24.68 55.94 31.89
N GLY A 6 -24.05 56.94 32.48
CA GLY A 6 -22.85 56.83 33.29
C GLY A 6 -23.21 56.34 34.69
N GLY A 7 -22.35 55.49 35.22
CA GLY A 7 -22.28 55.09 36.61
C GLY A 7 -20.83 55.12 37.05
N THR A 8 -20.54 55.88 38.05
CA THR A 8 -19.25 56.07 38.70
C THR A 8 -18.66 54.77 39.23
N PRO A 9 -17.35 54.57 39.21
CA PRO A 9 -16.73 53.38 39.77
C PRO A 9 -16.66 53.47 41.28
N GLU A 10 -17.37 52.60 41.97
CA GLU A 10 -17.09 52.32 43.39
C GLU A 10 -15.99 51.28 43.49
N ASN A 11 -14.95 51.68 44.17
CA ASN A 11 -13.92 50.96 44.91
C ASN A 11 -13.56 49.54 44.43
N GLY A 12 -12.47 49.50 43.68
CA GLY A 12 -11.71 48.30 43.46
C GLY A 12 -11.24 47.67 44.77
N ILE A 13 -11.81 46.55 45.12
CA ILE A 13 -11.10 45.55 45.92
C ILE A 13 -10.15 44.90 44.94
N THR A 14 -8.91 45.34 44.89
CA THR A 14 -7.80 44.55 44.38
C THR A 14 -7.71 43.33 45.30
N ALA A 15 -8.25 42.21 44.84
CA ALA A 15 -7.78 40.94 45.35
C ALA A 15 -6.30 40.89 45.02
N GLN A 16 -5.47 41.24 46.01
CA GLN A 16 -4.11 40.77 46.03
C GLN A 16 -4.21 39.25 46.07
N GLU A 17 -4.12 38.58 44.94
CA GLU A 17 -3.68 37.21 44.91
C GLU A 17 -2.33 37.24 45.62
N ASN A 18 -2.31 36.77 46.85
CA ASN A 18 -1.06 36.36 47.51
C ASN A 18 -0.54 35.24 46.61
N ALA A 19 0.31 35.57 45.65
CA ALA A 19 1.15 34.61 45.01
C ALA A 19 1.95 33.98 46.15
N GLU A 20 1.55 32.76 46.60
CA GLU A 20 2.37 32.00 47.51
C GLU A 20 3.73 31.88 46.82
N THR A 21 4.76 32.42 47.47
CA THR A 21 6.13 32.34 46.96
C THR A 21 6.54 30.89 46.91
N ALA A 22 6.94 30.40 45.74
CA ALA A 22 7.37 29.03 45.54
C ALA A 22 8.43 28.65 46.59
N THR A 23 8.32 27.47 47.15
CA THR A 23 9.30 26.96 48.12
C THR A 23 10.56 26.47 47.39
N THR A 24 11.68 27.09 47.70
CA THR A 24 12.97 26.70 47.08
C THR A 24 13.43 25.36 47.62
N ILE A 25 13.73 24.42 46.72
CA ILE A 25 14.25 23.08 47.05
C ILE A 25 15.76 23.21 47.35
N PRO A 26 16.23 22.76 48.54
CA PRO A 26 17.64 22.83 48.86
C PRO A 26 18.46 21.79 48.06
N THR A 27 19.72 22.09 47.79
CA THR A 27 20.63 21.22 47.04
C THR A 27 20.91 19.87 47.72
N THR A 28 20.58 19.74 48.97
CA THR A 28 20.69 18.49 49.78
C THR A 28 19.47 17.60 49.63
N GLY A 29 18.48 17.99 48.85
CA GLY A 29 17.23 17.26 48.66
C GLY A 29 16.14 17.66 49.63
N MET A 30 14.93 17.17 49.39
CA MET A 30 13.74 17.48 50.19
C MET A 30 12.68 16.40 50.09
N LYS A 31 11.93 16.14 51.15
CA LYS A 31 10.67 15.40 51.12
C LYS A 31 9.50 16.37 51.04
N ILE A 32 8.70 16.25 49.97
CA ILE A 32 7.48 17.02 49.73
C ILE A 32 6.28 16.20 50.20
N THR A 33 5.57 16.70 51.20
CA THR A 33 4.42 16.00 51.84
C THR A 33 3.11 16.77 51.68
N LYS A 34 3.12 17.90 50.94
CA LYS A 34 1.95 18.73 50.69
C LYS A 34 1.99 19.29 49.28
N GLY A 35 0.83 19.54 48.73
CA GLY A 35 0.69 20.29 47.47
C GLY A 35 1.26 21.70 47.57
N GLY A 36 1.55 22.29 46.43
CA GLY A 36 2.07 23.65 46.32
C GLY A 36 3.11 23.83 45.20
N ASP A 37 3.63 25.04 45.14
CA ASP A 37 4.67 25.43 44.19
C ASP A 37 6.06 25.35 44.79
N TYR A 38 6.96 24.70 44.09
CA TYR A 38 8.35 24.49 44.45
C TYR A 38 9.26 24.96 43.35
N GLU A 39 10.49 25.31 43.68
CA GLU A 39 11.47 25.83 42.71
C GLU A 39 12.82 25.11 42.88
N ILE A 40 13.39 24.69 41.76
CA ILE A 40 14.74 24.13 41.63
C ILE A 40 15.60 25.19 40.91
N PRO A 41 16.32 26.06 41.64
CA PRO A 41 17.22 27.00 41.01
C PRO A 41 18.50 26.36 40.48
N GLU A 42 19.27 27.11 39.72
CA GLU A 42 20.59 26.71 39.25
C GLU A 42 21.45 26.17 40.38
N GLY A 43 22.11 25.01 40.17
CA GLY A 43 22.97 24.45 41.17
C GLY A 43 23.39 23.00 40.98
N ILE A 44 24.26 22.59 41.91
CA ILE A 44 24.70 21.18 42.03
C ILE A 44 23.94 20.53 43.20
N TYR A 45 23.11 19.57 42.84
CA TYR A 45 22.26 18.84 43.80
C TYR A 45 22.94 17.55 44.23
N THR A 46 22.99 17.31 45.56
CA THR A 46 23.58 16.14 46.20
C THR A 46 22.54 15.28 46.94
N GLY A 47 21.27 15.66 46.91
CA GLY A 47 20.15 14.91 47.46
C GLY A 47 18.96 14.91 46.53
N GLY A 48 18.17 13.84 46.57
CA GLY A 48 16.95 13.67 45.77
C GLY A 48 15.73 14.35 46.40
N ILE A 49 14.67 14.41 45.60
CA ILE A 49 13.36 14.93 46.00
C ILE A 49 12.40 13.74 46.08
N GLU A 50 11.84 13.50 47.27
CA GLU A 50 10.79 12.52 47.46
C GLU A 50 9.44 13.23 47.55
N ILE A 51 8.49 12.83 46.70
CA ILE A 51 7.13 13.39 46.67
C ILE A 51 6.17 12.32 47.16
N ASP A 52 5.64 12.54 48.35
CA ASP A 52 4.69 11.63 49.02
C ASP A 52 3.66 12.44 49.81
N THR A 53 2.58 12.82 49.12
CA THR A 53 1.50 13.63 49.71
C THR A 53 0.45 12.77 50.45
N LYS A 54 0.68 11.47 50.60
CA LYS A 54 -0.12 10.50 51.37
C LYS A 54 -1.61 10.60 51.11
N ASP A 55 -2.11 9.93 50.12
CA ASP A 55 -3.54 9.75 49.89
C ASP A 55 -4.43 11.01 49.87
N ASP A 56 -3.86 12.21 50.00
CA ASP A 56 -4.61 13.44 49.82
C ASP A 56 -4.88 13.62 48.33
N THR A 57 -6.09 13.21 47.94
CA THR A 57 -6.54 13.24 46.54
C THR A 57 -6.72 14.66 46.00
N THR A 58 -6.38 15.67 46.78
CA THR A 58 -6.52 17.09 46.40
C THR A 58 -5.19 17.78 46.15
N ASP A 59 -4.07 17.20 46.59
CA ASP A 59 -2.77 17.85 46.52
C ASP A 59 -2.10 17.75 45.15
N GLU A 60 -1.87 18.89 44.54
CA GLU A 60 -1.09 19.06 43.31
C GLU A 60 0.27 19.67 43.65
N VAL A 61 1.35 19.12 43.12
CA VAL A 61 2.72 19.57 43.30
C VAL A 61 3.25 20.13 42.01
N THR A 62 3.64 21.39 41.97
CA THR A 62 4.31 21.98 40.79
C THR A 62 5.76 22.30 41.16
N ILE A 63 6.69 21.75 40.38
CA ILE A 63 8.13 22.04 40.53
C ILE A 63 8.61 22.78 39.29
N ARG A 64 9.15 23.99 39.49
CA ARG A 64 9.75 24.82 38.44
C ARG A 64 11.26 24.69 38.46
N ILE A 65 11.86 24.28 37.37
CA ILE A 65 13.32 24.30 37.18
C ILE A 65 13.66 25.65 36.55
N THR A 66 14.35 26.49 37.29
CA THR A 66 14.58 27.91 36.94
C THR A 66 16.04 28.22 36.56
N GLY A 67 16.87 27.16 36.46
CA GLY A 67 18.26 27.29 36.03
C GLY A 67 18.90 25.95 35.69
N GLU A 68 20.17 25.96 35.28
CA GLU A 68 20.94 24.76 34.95
C GLU A 68 21.17 23.90 36.20
N VAL A 69 20.84 22.63 36.12
CA VAL A 69 20.91 21.71 37.25
C VAL A 69 21.89 20.58 36.97
N THR A 70 22.74 20.30 37.95
CA THR A 70 23.57 19.08 37.94
C THR A 70 23.28 18.23 39.18
N PHE A 71 22.85 16.97 38.99
CA PHE A 71 22.62 16.01 40.06
C PHE A 71 23.77 15.00 40.13
N THR A 72 24.44 14.92 41.25
CA THR A 72 25.73 14.21 41.40
C THR A 72 25.72 13.04 42.38
N GLN A 73 24.64 12.76 43.10
CA GLN A 73 24.59 11.72 44.12
C GLN A 73 24.59 10.31 43.51
N PRO A 74 25.55 9.44 43.80
CA PRO A 74 25.58 8.09 43.26
C PRO A 74 24.41 7.23 43.74
N ASN A 75 23.83 6.44 42.83
CA ASN A 75 22.79 5.44 43.09
C ASN A 75 21.46 5.95 43.67
N THR A 76 21.11 7.18 43.45
CA THR A 76 19.84 7.76 43.88
C THR A 76 19.04 8.27 42.69
N ILE A 77 17.75 8.50 42.91
CA ILE A 77 16.81 9.06 41.97
C ILE A 77 16.75 10.57 42.24
N PHE A 78 16.67 11.39 41.19
CA PHE A 78 16.58 12.83 41.45
C PHE A 78 15.20 13.22 41.96
N ILE A 79 14.11 12.70 41.35
CA ILE A 79 12.74 12.90 41.80
C ILE A 79 12.05 11.53 41.94
N ASP A 80 11.61 11.22 43.14
CA ASP A 80 10.87 10.00 43.46
C ASP A 80 9.42 10.34 43.80
N VAL A 81 8.47 9.81 43.02
CA VAL A 81 7.04 10.10 43.17
C VAL A 81 6.32 8.84 43.67
N GLU A 82 5.97 8.80 44.92
CA GLU A 82 5.26 7.66 45.52
C GLU A 82 3.74 7.84 45.49
N HIS A 83 3.25 8.98 45.99
CA HIS A 83 1.83 9.30 46.03
C HIS A 83 1.63 10.80 45.77
N ALA A 84 0.91 11.14 44.74
CA ALA A 84 0.45 12.51 44.48
C ALA A 84 -0.74 12.46 43.51
N LYS A 85 -1.69 13.38 43.65
CA LYS A 85 -2.78 13.55 42.68
C LYS A 85 -2.24 13.92 41.32
N LEU A 86 -1.37 14.93 41.27
CA LEU A 86 -0.70 15.43 40.08
C LEU A 86 0.66 16.02 40.47
N VAL A 87 1.69 15.62 39.76
CA VAL A 87 3.00 16.28 39.79
C VAL A 87 3.24 16.94 38.45
N THR A 88 3.53 18.24 38.45
CA THR A 88 3.89 18.99 37.25
C THR A 88 5.32 19.48 37.36
N ILE A 89 6.16 19.13 36.42
CA ILE A 89 7.52 19.65 36.28
C ILE A 89 7.51 20.67 35.14
N GLU A 90 7.80 21.89 35.41
CA GLU A 90 7.95 22.99 34.44
C GLU A 90 9.44 23.26 34.24
N ASN A 91 9.92 23.15 33.02
CA ASN A 91 11.32 23.44 32.69
C ASN A 91 11.38 24.29 31.40
N ASP A 92 11.61 25.56 31.54
CA ASP A 92 11.61 26.56 30.45
C ASP A 92 12.89 26.51 29.58
N GLY A 93 13.39 25.30 29.33
CA GLY A 93 14.52 25.07 28.42
C GLY A 93 15.88 24.90 29.09
N HIS A 94 15.90 24.83 30.41
CA HIS A 94 17.14 24.60 31.15
C HIS A 94 17.64 23.16 31.02
N THR A 95 18.95 22.96 31.16
CA THR A 95 19.58 21.67 31.12
C THR A 95 19.64 21.03 32.51
N VAL A 96 19.19 19.79 32.61
CA VAL A 96 19.34 18.93 33.80
C VAL A 96 20.32 17.82 33.49
N ASN A 97 21.52 17.90 34.07
CA ASN A 97 22.54 16.86 33.97
C ASN A 97 22.47 15.92 35.15
N LEU A 98 22.11 14.66 34.89
CA LEU A 98 21.87 13.67 35.93
C LEU A 98 23.12 12.89 36.35
N SER A 99 24.29 13.16 35.72
CA SER A 99 25.57 12.53 36.05
C SER A 99 25.52 11.00 36.19
N GLY A 100 24.59 10.35 35.49
CA GLY A 100 24.42 8.89 35.52
C GLY A 100 23.31 8.38 36.45
N HIS A 101 22.33 9.22 36.80
CA HIS A 101 21.22 8.87 37.67
C HIS A 101 19.88 8.94 36.93
N HIS A 102 18.82 8.34 37.54
CA HIS A 102 17.46 8.50 37.06
C HIS A 102 16.97 9.93 37.32
N PHE A 103 16.22 10.48 36.36
CA PHE A 103 15.54 11.74 36.61
C PHE A 103 14.36 11.52 37.53
N MET A 104 13.50 10.53 37.22
CA MET A 104 12.27 10.32 37.95
C MET A 104 11.84 8.86 37.95
N ASP A 105 11.42 8.41 39.11
CA ASP A 105 10.71 7.14 39.28
C ASP A 105 9.27 7.42 39.73
N LEU A 106 8.31 6.74 39.13
CA LEU A 106 6.88 6.88 39.40
C LEU A 106 6.32 5.58 39.97
N TYR A 107 5.67 5.67 41.13
CA TYR A 107 5.06 4.52 41.79
C TYR A 107 3.56 4.71 42.02
N ASN A 108 2.81 3.64 42.12
CA ASN A 108 1.50 3.58 42.75
C ASN A 108 0.44 4.53 42.22
N SER A 109 0.17 4.45 40.91
CA SER A 109 -0.89 5.26 40.27
C SER A 109 -0.61 6.77 40.23
N SER A 110 0.65 7.16 40.24
CA SER A 110 1.07 8.56 40.12
C SER A 110 0.65 9.18 38.78
N ASN A 111 0.21 10.44 38.81
CA ASN A 111 -0.07 11.23 37.63
C ASN A 111 0.96 12.34 37.51
N THR A 112 1.74 12.35 36.43
CA THR A 112 2.88 13.27 36.27
C THR A 112 2.92 13.89 34.88
N VAL A 113 3.19 15.18 34.82
CA VAL A 113 3.40 15.94 33.59
C VAL A 113 4.78 16.59 33.66
N VAL A 114 5.56 16.47 32.60
CA VAL A 114 6.85 17.15 32.44
C VAL A 114 6.78 18.02 31.20
N ASN A 115 6.99 19.31 31.36
CA ASN A 115 6.92 20.30 30.32
C ASN A 115 8.32 20.89 30.04
N GLY A 116 8.81 20.66 28.82
CA GLY A 116 10.04 21.22 28.27
C GLY A 116 11.33 20.71 28.92
N GLY A 117 12.41 21.42 28.63
CA GLY A 117 13.75 21.17 29.15
C GLY A 117 14.58 20.14 28.40
N THR A 118 15.87 20.18 28.69
CA THR A 118 16.87 19.24 28.16
C THR A 118 17.44 18.39 29.30
N TYR A 119 17.41 17.08 29.14
CA TYR A 119 17.84 16.15 30.16
C TYR A 119 18.94 15.23 29.63
N ILE A 120 20.05 15.16 30.38
CA ILE A 120 21.21 14.34 30.01
C ILE A 120 21.38 13.26 31.08
N THR A 121 21.20 11.98 30.67
CA THR A 121 21.35 10.85 31.56
C THR A 121 22.37 9.84 30.98
N PRO A 122 23.65 9.94 31.36
CA PRO A 122 24.71 9.18 30.70
C PRO A 122 24.74 7.68 31.03
N LEU A 123 24.19 7.22 32.15
CA LEU A 123 24.36 5.83 32.61
C LEU A 123 23.07 5.13 33.09
N ARG A 124 21.93 5.82 33.11
CA ARG A 124 20.69 5.29 33.69
C ARG A 124 19.47 5.71 32.90
N ASN A 125 18.32 5.30 33.35
CA ASN A 125 17.06 5.65 32.72
C ASN A 125 16.66 7.11 33.01
N PHE A 126 15.93 7.74 32.10
CA PHE A 126 15.37 9.05 32.35
C PHE A 126 14.15 8.94 33.28
N ILE A 127 13.10 8.24 32.87
CA ILE A 127 11.91 8.01 33.70
C ILE A 127 11.53 6.54 33.71
N MET A 128 11.25 6.02 34.90
CA MET A 128 10.74 4.65 35.09
C MET A 128 9.38 4.66 35.78
N LEU A 129 8.45 3.87 35.24
CA LEU A 129 7.12 3.68 35.82
C LEU A 129 7.05 2.28 36.47
N PHE A 130 6.93 2.25 37.76
CA PHE A 130 6.83 1.01 38.56
C PHE A 130 5.38 0.73 38.96
N GLY A 131 5.03 -0.54 38.99
CA GLY A 131 3.68 -0.95 39.35
C GLY A 131 2.65 -0.73 38.25
N THR A 132 1.45 -0.33 38.61
CA THR A 132 0.30 -0.24 37.71
C THR A 132 -0.35 1.14 37.78
N ASN A 133 -1.06 1.51 36.69
CA ASN A 133 -1.90 2.70 36.61
C ASN A 133 -1.17 4.04 36.76
N ASN A 134 0.13 4.10 36.53
CA ASN A 134 0.83 5.38 36.44
C ASN A 134 0.46 6.09 35.13
N HIS A 135 0.36 7.42 35.19
CA HIS A 135 0.12 8.27 34.02
C HIS A 135 1.26 9.28 33.90
N LEU A 136 1.96 9.26 32.78
CA LEU A 136 3.03 10.18 32.46
C LEU A 136 2.72 10.92 31.16
N THR A 137 2.82 12.25 31.20
CA THR A 137 2.78 13.09 30.00
C THR A 137 4.07 13.86 29.88
N LEU A 138 4.72 13.76 28.73
CA LEU A 138 5.93 14.52 28.37
C LEU A 138 5.60 15.47 27.21
N ASN A 139 5.82 16.76 27.41
CA ASN A 139 5.54 17.78 26.41
C ASN A 139 6.83 18.50 26.00
N ASN A 140 7.29 18.33 24.77
CA ASN A 140 8.49 18.97 24.20
C ASN A 140 9.75 18.76 25.08
N VAL A 141 9.94 17.55 25.56
CA VAL A 141 11.06 17.18 26.43
C VAL A 141 12.18 16.58 25.60
N ASP A 142 13.38 17.15 25.69
CA ASP A 142 14.57 16.65 25.00
C ASP A 142 15.42 15.77 25.94
N VAL A 143 15.70 14.54 25.54
CA VAL A 143 16.44 13.57 26.35
C VAL A 143 17.63 13.02 25.57
N THR A 144 18.80 13.09 26.16
CA THR A 144 19.99 12.39 25.67
C THR A 144 20.40 11.31 26.66
N THR A 145 20.32 10.04 26.23
CA THR A 145 20.83 8.91 27.01
C THR A 145 22.09 8.34 26.36
N THR A 146 23.07 7.99 27.16
CA THR A 146 24.22 7.22 26.68
C THR A 146 23.92 5.73 26.82
N SER A 147 23.43 5.32 27.99
CA SER A 147 23.06 3.96 28.34
C SER A 147 21.72 4.00 29.11
N GLY A 148 20.91 2.95 29.03
CA GLY A 148 19.59 2.91 29.66
C GLY A 148 18.46 3.41 28.75
N TYR A 149 17.26 3.51 29.31
CA TYR A 149 16.04 3.87 28.62
C TYR A 149 15.72 5.38 28.80
N ALA A 150 15.09 6.00 27.83
CA ALA A 150 14.45 7.28 28.10
C ALA A 150 13.20 7.07 28.97
N VAL A 151 12.29 6.18 28.56
CA VAL A 151 11.10 5.85 29.34
C VAL A 151 10.85 4.35 29.35
N THR A 152 10.57 3.81 30.55
CA THR A 152 10.14 2.43 30.74
C THR A 152 8.76 2.40 31.37
N THR A 153 7.80 1.71 30.74
CA THR A 153 6.46 1.54 31.29
C THR A 153 6.26 0.16 31.89
N GLY A 154 5.52 0.06 32.98
CA GLY A 154 5.02 -1.19 33.53
C GLY A 154 3.53 -1.41 33.19
N GLY A 155 3.13 -2.63 33.10
CA GLY A 155 1.77 -3.19 33.05
C GLY A 155 0.66 -2.30 32.46
N THR A 156 -0.18 -1.73 33.32
CA THR A 156 -1.34 -0.91 32.91
C THR A 156 -1.05 0.60 32.88
N SER A 157 0.22 0.99 33.00
CA SER A 157 0.61 2.41 32.98
C SER A 157 0.42 3.03 31.61
N THR A 158 0.10 4.32 31.59
CA THR A 158 -0.13 5.10 30.35
C THR A 158 0.94 6.19 30.23
N VAL A 159 1.58 6.25 29.06
CA VAL A 159 2.56 7.29 28.72
C VAL A 159 2.11 8.03 27.46
N VAL A 160 2.09 9.34 27.51
CA VAL A 160 1.84 10.23 26.38
C VAL A 160 3.06 11.10 26.19
N VAL A 161 3.64 11.09 24.99
CA VAL A 161 4.78 11.92 24.63
C VAL A 161 4.38 12.80 23.46
N ASN A 162 4.44 14.11 23.65
CA ASN A 162 4.08 15.11 22.66
C ASN A 162 5.33 15.92 22.31
N GLY A 163 5.86 15.73 21.11
CA GLY A 163 7.08 16.39 20.66
C GLY A 163 8.34 15.94 21.41
N GLY A 164 9.39 16.75 21.28
CA GLY A 164 10.69 16.50 21.89
C GLY A 164 11.59 15.54 21.09
N LYS A 165 12.86 15.54 21.49
CA LYS A 165 13.92 14.76 20.85
C LYS A 165 14.55 13.79 21.82
N TYR A 166 14.55 12.52 21.50
CA TYR A 166 15.11 11.44 22.31
C TYR A 166 16.28 10.83 21.57
N THR A 167 17.48 11.06 22.09
CA THR A 167 18.73 10.61 21.47
C THR A 167 19.43 9.57 22.33
N LYS A 168 19.85 8.48 21.72
CA LYS A 168 20.70 7.46 22.34
C LYS A 168 22.01 7.34 21.59
N THR A 169 23.13 7.40 22.31
CA THR A 169 24.46 7.55 21.71
C THR A 169 25.38 6.32 21.85
N ILE A 170 24.99 5.30 22.62
CA ILE A 170 25.77 4.06 22.80
C ILE A 170 24.90 2.82 22.62
N ALA A 171 25.50 1.76 22.06
CA ALA A 171 24.91 0.43 21.97
C ALA A 171 25.05 -0.33 23.31
N ASP A 172 23.94 -0.58 24.00
CA ASP A 172 23.94 -1.26 25.29
C ASP A 172 22.84 -2.30 25.48
N HIS A 173 22.18 -2.78 24.47
CA HIS A 173 21.04 -3.70 24.56
C HIS A 173 19.76 -3.13 25.22
N THR A 174 19.71 -1.82 25.52
CA THR A 174 18.51 -1.14 26.00
C THR A 174 17.86 -0.32 24.88
N TYR A 175 16.63 0.13 25.08
CA TYR A 175 15.84 0.85 24.08
C TYR A 175 15.71 2.33 24.50
N VAL A 176 15.31 3.20 23.58
CA VAL A 176 14.90 4.55 23.98
C VAL A 176 13.56 4.47 24.73
N PHE A 177 12.58 3.79 24.15
CA PHE A 177 11.30 3.53 24.79
C PHE A 177 11.05 2.03 24.98
N GLN A 178 10.79 1.64 26.21
CA GLN A 178 10.31 0.29 26.54
C GLN A 178 8.86 0.35 26.96
N ASN A 179 7.97 -0.14 26.11
CA ASN A 179 6.54 -0.16 26.40
C ASN A 179 6.05 -1.54 26.81
N ALA A 180 5.58 -1.66 28.04
CA ALA A 180 4.85 -2.83 28.55
C ALA A 180 3.40 -2.47 28.93
N GLY A 181 2.97 -1.22 28.76
CA GLY A 181 1.64 -0.69 29.04
C GLY A 181 1.03 -0.03 27.80
N HIS A 182 0.52 1.16 27.97
CA HIS A 182 -0.06 1.98 26.89
C HIS A 182 0.84 3.19 26.62
N MET A 183 1.34 3.33 25.40
CA MET A 183 2.20 4.45 25.00
C MET A 183 1.67 5.11 23.74
N THR A 184 1.60 6.44 23.77
CA THR A 184 1.26 7.25 22.58
C THR A 184 2.38 8.26 22.36
N LEU A 185 2.93 8.26 21.15
CA LEU A 185 3.99 9.17 20.70
C LEU A 185 3.41 10.06 19.60
N THR A 186 3.45 11.37 19.80
CA THR A 186 2.92 12.35 18.84
C THR A 186 4.02 13.34 18.48
N ASP A 187 4.39 13.37 17.20
CA ASP A 187 5.44 14.25 16.63
C ASP A 187 6.80 14.16 17.36
N VAL A 188 7.15 12.97 17.83
CA VAL A 188 8.38 12.71 18.60
C VAL A 188 9.53 12.40 17.65
N SER A 189 10.72 12.95 17.94
CA SER A 189 11.96 12.56 17.26
C SER A 189 12.75 11.55 18.09
N VAL A 190 12.96 10.34 17.57
CA VAL A 190 13.78 9.31 18.22
C VAL A 190 14.98 8.97 17.33
N ILE A 191 16.18 9.16 17.87
CA ILE A 191 17.43 8.94 17.14
C ILE A 191 18.33 8.05 17.97
N THR A 192 18.72 6.89 17.40
CA THR A 192 19.77 6.06 17.98
C THR A 192 20.99 6.09 17.07
N GLU A 193 21.99 6.86 17.45
CA GLU A 193 23.25 7.00 16.72
C GLU A 193 24.32 6.19 17.43
N VAL A 194 24.81 5.12 16.77
CA VAL A 194 25.84 4.28 17.38
C VAL A 194 26.94 4.00 16.35
N ASP A 195 28.14 4.45 16.66
CA ASP A 195 29.32 4.16 15.85
C ASP A 195 29.82 2.72 16.09
N GLY A 196 29.76 1.90 15.03
CA GLY A 196 30.54 0.66 14.92
C GLY A 196 30.13 -0.52 15.80
N GLY A 197 28.90 -0.59 16.30
CA GLY A 197 28.44 -1.67 17.14
C GLY A 197 27.00 -2.12 16.92
N MET A 198 26.59 -3.21 17.59
CA MET A 198 25.19 -3.63 17.59
C MET A 198 24.36 -2.61 18.40
N SER A 199 23.70 -1.67 17.72
CA SER A 199 22.81 -0.69 18.37
C SER A 199 21.62 -1.39 19.02
N SER A 200 20.95 -0.67 19.88
CA SER A 200 19.67 -1.09 20.44
C SER A 200 18.52 -0.61 19.56
N PRO A 201 17.41 -1.35 19.45
CA PRO A 201 16.22 -0.81 18.81
C PRO A 201 15.77 0.49 19.47
N ALA A 202 15.14 1.39 18.70
CA ALA A 202 14.63 2.63 19.28
C ALA A 202 13.48 2.34 20.25
N ILE A 203 12.55 1.46 19.86
CA ILE A 203 11.35 1.16 20.64
C ILE A 203 11.15 -0.35 20.73
N THR A 204 10.80 -0.84 21.92
CA THR A 204 10.21 -2.17 22.08
C THR A 204 8.79 -2.05 22.60
N ASN A 205 7.89 -2.83 22.01
CA ASN A 205 6.49 -2.95 22.39
C ASN A 205 6.21 -4.39 22.81
N SER A 206 6.07 -4.62 24.10
CA SER A 206 5.96 -5.94 24.71
C SER A 206 4.62 -6.61 24.41
N SER A 207 4.52 -7.91 24.65
CA SER A 207 3.28 -8.65 24.48
C SER A 207 2.15 -8.06 25.35
N GLY A 208 0.99 -7.83 24.74
CA GLY A 208 -0.17 -7.21 25.36
C GLY A 208 -0.11 -5.68 25.47
N ALA A 209 1.04 -5.06 25.24
CA ALA A 209 1.19 -3.61 25.26
C ALA A 209 0.58 -2.94 24.02
N ILE A 210 0.20 -1.67 24.16
CA ILE A 210 -0.36 -0.85 23.09
C ILE A 210 0.58 0.33 22.81
N LEU A 211 1.07 0.42 21.58
CA LEU A 211 1.88 1.54 21.11
C LEU A 211 1.18 2.25 19.94
N LYS A 212 0.99 3.57 20.06
CA LYS A 212 0.48 4.41 18.98
C LYS A 212 1.51 5.45 18.59
N ILE A 213 1.76 5.59 17.30
CA ILE A 213 2.64 6.59 16.71
C ILE A 213 1.79 7.50 15.82
N ASN A 214 1.72 8.79 16.17
CA ASN A 214 0.94 9.82 15.49
C ASN A 214 1.86 10.89 14.90
N GLY A 215 2.85 10.52 14.13
CA GLY A 215 3.83 11.44 13.56
C GLY A 215 5.22 11.29 14.17
N GLY A 216 6.11 12.19 13.77
CA GLY A 216 7.49 12.20 14.26
C GLY A 216 8.48 11.52 13.31
N ASN A 217 9.72 11.42 13.77
CA ASN A 217 10.82 10.82 13.04
C ASN A 217 11.56 9.82 13.92
N TYR A 218 11.64 8.59 13.48
CA TYR A 218 12.28 7.48 14.21
C TYR A 218 13.42 6.93 13.36
N LYS A 219 14.65 7.13 13.79
CA LYS A 219 15.84 6.72 13.07
C LYS A 219 16.77 5.88 13.95
N THR A 220 17.21 4.74 13.42
CA THR A 220 18.23 3.91 14.05
C THR A 220 19.42 3.70 13.09
N THR A 221 20.62 3.53 13.65
CA THR A 221 21.80 3.12 12.90
C THR A 221 22.20 1.72 13.35
N GLY A 222 21.69 0.69 12.66
CA GLY A 222 22.20 -0.68 12.82
C GLY A 222 21.32 -1.68 13.57
N ARG A 223 20.07 -1.31 13.93
CA ARG A 223 19.04 -2.24 14.47
C ARG A 223 17.64 -1.79 14.11
N ASN A 224 16.66 -2.60 14.48
CA ASN A 224 15.25 -2.28 14.27
C ASN A 224 14.89 -0.92 14.88
N CYS A 225 14.12 -0.12 14.18
CA CYS A 225 13.46 1.02 14.80
C CYS A 225 12.47 0.53 15.87
N ILE A 226 11.67 -0.47 15.52
CA ILE A 226 10.62 -0.99 16.41
C ILE A 226 10.67 -2.52 16.45
N VAL A 227 10.73 -3.08 17.64
CA VAL A 227 10.48 -4.50 17.90
C VAL A 227 9.09 -4.62 18.51
N ASN A 228 8.18 -5.29 17.82
CA ASN A 228 6.79 -5.39 18.22
C ASN A 228 6.39 -6.83 18.56
N SER A 229 5.86 -7.01 19.76
CA SER A 229 5.17 -8.23 20.21
C SER A 229 3.74 -7.94 20.71
N GLY A 230 3.36 -6.66 20.79
CA GLY A 230 2.05 -6.16 21.22
C GLY A 230 1.23 -5.61 20.05
N TYR A 231 0.46 -4.57 20.33
CA TYR A 231 -0.36 -3.84 19.36
C TYR A 231 0.35 -2.55 18.98
N LEU A 232 0.78 -2.42 17.73
CA LEU A 232 1.41 -1.22 17.17
C LEU A 232 0.49 -0.60 16.13
N THR A 233 0.19 0.69 16.28
CA THR A 233 -0.53 1.47 15.27
C THR A 233 0.33 2.65 14.83
N ILE A 234 0.58 2.77 13.54
CA ILE A 234 1.28 3.90 12.91
C ILE A 234 0.27 4.68 12.08
N ASN A 235 -0.09 5.88 12.53
CA ASN A 235 -1.07 6.73 11.84
C ASN A 235 -0.40 7.72 10.88
N ASN A 236 0.78 8.22 11.24
CA ASN A 236 1.57 9.15 10.44
C ASN A 236 3.03 9.14 10.93
N GLY A 237 3.93 9.84 10.26
CA GLY A 237 5.33 9.97 10.64
C GLY A 237 6.28 9.26 9.68
N THR A 238 7.57 9.32 9.99
CA THR A 238 8.63 8.67 9.24
C THR A 238 9.40 7.74 10.17
N THR A 239 9.44 6.46 9.83
CA THR A 239 10.20 5.44 10.57
C THR A 239 11.30 4.91 9.66
N THR A 240 12.54 5.16 10.03
CA THR A 240 13.72 4.75 9.26
C THR A 240 14.70 4.00 10.17
N ASP A 241 15.34 2.99 9.65
CA ASP A 241 16.56 2.44 10.22
C ASP A 241 17.78 2.89 9.40
N GLY A 242 18.92 3.00 10.04
CA GLY A 242 20.15 3.39 9.35
C GLY A 242 20.97 2.17 8.96
N VAL A 243 21.92 2.43 8.07
CA VAL A 243 22.83 1.41 7.51
C VAL A 243 23.71 0.81 8.59
N LEU A 244 23.67 -0.51 8.76
CA LEU A 244 24.86 -1.30 9.12
C LEU A 244 24.74 -2.69 8.51
N GLU A 245 25.87 -3.18 8.01
CA GLU A 245 26.08 -4.46 7.36
C GLU A 245 25.79 -5.66 8.29
N SER A 246 24.53 -5.93 8.61
CA SER A 246 24.19 -7.20 9.23
C SER A 246 22.94 -7.81 8.62
N VAL A 247 23.09 -9.00 8.12
CA VAL A 247 22.05 -9.84 7.55
C VAL A 247 20.95 -10.07 8.60
N GLY A 248 19.68 -9.82 8.24
CA GLY A 248 18.53 -10.21 9.04
C GLY A 248 17.93 -9.14 9.94
N ILE A 249 18.14 -7.86 9.67
CA ILE A 249 17.58 -6.75 10.45
C ILE A 249 16.57 -5.97 9.60
N SER A 250 15.43 -5.63 10.17
CA SER A 250 14.34 -4.88 9.55
C SER A 250 14.07 -3.59 10.33
N CYS A 251 13.44 -2.58 9.68
CA CYS A 251 13.00 -1.38 10.38
C CYS A 251 11.94 -1.73 11.44
N ILE A 252 10.93 -2.52 11.06
CA ILE A 252 9.96 -3.08 12.00
C ILE A 252 10.11 -4.60 12.05
N ASN A 253 10.45 -5.13 13.21
CA ASN A 253 10.40 -6.57 13.49
C ASN A 253 9.11 -6.86 14.26
N ASN A 254 8.14 -7.48 13.61
CA ASN A 254 6.89 -7.91 14.21
C ASN A 254 6.94 -9.40 14.53
N SER A 255 7.37 -9.75 15.72
CA SER A 255 7.61 -11.15 16.11
C SER A 255 6.30 -11.92 16.38
N TRP A 256 5.33 -11.32 17.08
CA TRP A 256 4.09 -12.00 17.52
C TRP A 256 2.90 -11.06 17.59
N GLY A 257 3.12 -9.75 17.45
CA GLY A 257 2.13 -8.73 17.66
C GLY A 257 1.26 -8.45 16.43
N LEU A 258 0.44 -7.42 16.56
CA LEU A 258 -0.28 -6.80 15.45
C LEU A 258 0.38 -5.46 15.12
N VAL A 259 0.71 -5.27 13.85
CA VAL A 259 1.10 -3.97 13.29
C VAL A 259 -0.02 -3.47 12.40
N GLU A 260 -0.49 -2.26 12.65
CA GLU A 260 -1.47 -1.55 11.82
C GLU A 260 -0.86 -0.25 11.28
N ILE A 261 -0.78 -0.12 9.96
CA ILE A 261 -0.22 1.04 9.27
C ILE A 261 -1.36 1.79 8.61
N ASN A 262 -1.68 2.98 9.13
CA ASN A 262 -2.73 3.86 8.65
C ASN A 262 -2.18 5.10 7.93
N GLY A 263 -0.86 5.25 7.84
CA GLY A 263 -0.20 6.37 7.19
C GLY A 263 1.30 6.39 7.46
N GLY A 264 1.95 7.48 7.07
CA GLY A 264 3.39 7.67 7.25
C GLY A 264 4.26 6.98 6.21
N THR A 265 5.57 7.08 6.42
CA THR A 265 6.59 6.45 5.57
C THR A 265 7.52 5.60 6.42
N ILE A 266 7.74 4.37 6.01
CA ILE A 266 8.62 3.41 6.66
C ILE A 266 9.67 3.01 5.62
N THR A 267 10.94 3.26 5.92
CA THR A 267 12.05 2.97 5.01
C THR A 267 13.16 2.20 5.71
N SER A 268 13.86 1.36 4.97
CA SER A 268 15.03 0.63 5.43
C SER A 268 16.00 0.40 4.29
N ASP A 269 17.27 0.34 4.61
CA ASP A 269 18.34 -0.16 3.73
C ASP A 269 18.80 -1.58 4.11
N ALA A 270 18.16 -2.19 5.08
CA ALA A 270 18.41 -3.54 5.55
C ALA A 270 17.89 -4.62 4.58
N ALA A 271 18.02 -5.88 4.98
CA ALA A 271 17.56 -7.03 4.19
C ALA A 271 16.03 -7.07 3.97
N CYS A 272 15.26 -6.41 4.83
CA CYS A 272 13.83 -6.12 4.63
C CYS A 272 13.42 -4.90 5.44
N THR A 273 12.36 -4.20 4.98
CA THR A 273 11.84 -3.04 5.72
C THR A 273 10.93 -3.46 6.85
N ILE A 274 10.03 -4.41 6.60
CA ILE A 274 9.18 -5.02 7.64
C ILE A 274 9.39 -6.53 7.62
N GLU A 275 9.84 -7.08 8.74
CA GLU A 275 9.81 -8.52 8.99
C GLU A 275 8.55 -8.85 9.79
N ASN A 276 7.62 -9.58 9.17
CA ASN A 276 6.35 -9.94 9.80
C ASN A 276 6.22 -11.43 10.07
N ARG A 277 6.25 -11.80 11.33
CA ARG A 277 5.91 -13.15 11.84
C ARG A 277 4.59 -13.18 12.62
N GLY A 278 4.08 -12.00 12.95
CA GLY A 278 2.78 -11.79 13.58
C GLY A 278 1.70 -11.38 12.58
N SER A 279 0.82 -10.48 12.98
CA SER A 279 -0.21 -9.91 12.12
C SER A 279 0.20 -8.54 11.59
N LEU A 280 -0.01 -8.29 10.30
CA LEU A 280 0.22 -7.00 9.66
C LEU A 280 -1.04 -6.56 8.92
N ARG A 281 -1.48 -5.33 9.15
CA ARG A 281 -2.54 -4.67 8.38
C ARG A 281 -2.04 -3.35 7.86
N MET A 282 -1.92 -3.22 6.55
CA MET A 282 -1.57 -1.96 5.90
C MET A 282 -2.81 -1.38 5.23
N ASN A 283 -3.27 -0.23 5.73
CA ASN A 283 -4.44 0.47 5.21
C ASN A 283 -4.06 1.65 4.31
N LYS A 284 -2.96 2.32 4.63
CA LYS A 284 -2.41 3.47 3.89
C LYS A 284 -0.92 3.62 4.20
N GLY A 285 -0.30 4.68 3.66
CA GLY A 285 1.10 5.00 3.89
C GLY A 285 2.03 4.41 2.84
N THR A 286 3.31 4.58 3.04
CA THR A 286 4.36 4.07 2.15
C THR A 286 5.34 3.20 2.92
N VAL A 287 5.59 2.01 2.42
CA VAL A 287 6.68 1.13 2.88
C VAL A 287 7.64 0.97 1.72
N ALA A 288 8.90 1.33 1.93
CA ALA A 288 9.90 1.34 0.87
C ALA A 288 11.23 0.74 1.34
N SER A 289 12.00 0.19 0.41
CA SER A 289 13.40 -0.16 0.65
C SER A 289 14.32 0.84 -0.04
N THR A 290 15.46 1.14 0.56
CA THR A 290 16.56 1.83 -0.11
C THR A 290 17.65 0.85 -0.55
N ASN A 291 17.49 -0.44 -0.23
CA ASN A 291 18.29 -1.54 -0.70
C ASN A 291 17.55 -2.26 -1.84
N PRO A 292 18.01 -2.18 -3.09
CA PRO A 292 17.32 -2.78 -4.23
C PRO A 292 17.29 -4.32 -4.21
N ASP A 293 18.14 -4.95 -3.39
CA ASP A 293 18.22 -6.41 -3.25
C ASP A 293 17.36 -6.94 -2.09
N ALA A 294 16.64 -6.06 -1.39
CA ALA A 294 15.85 -6.40 -0.20
C ALA A 294 14.37 -6.62 -0.51
N ALA A 295 13.71 -7.43 0.30
CA ALA A 295 12.25 -7.46 0.34
C ALA A 295 11.72 -6.23 1.11
N VAL A 296 10.70 -5.55 0.58
CA VAL A 296 10.06 -4.44 1.33
C VAL A 296 9.30 -4.98 2.52
N ILE A 297 8.43 -5.97 2.31
CA ILE A 297 7.71 -6.67 3.37
C ILE A 297 8.03 -8.17 3.28
N TYR A 298 8.68 -8.69 4.30
CA TYR A 298 8.98 -10.11 4.41
C TYR A 298 8.05 -10.78 5.41
N CYS A 299 7.18 -11.65 4.93
CA CYS A 299 6.22 -12.38 5.72
C CYS A 299 6.67 -13.83 5.90
N THR A 300 6.87 -14.25 7.13
CA THR A 300 7.27 -15.62 7.45
C THR A 300 6.62 -16.10 8.76
N GLY A 301 6.33 -17.39 8.85
CA GLY A 301 5.75 -18.00 10.05
C GLY A 301 4.22 -18.11 10.03
N ASN A 302 3.71 -19.05 10.81
CA ASN A 302 2.31 -19.50 10.77
C ASN A 302 1.36 -18.78 11.74
N TYR A 303 1.74 -17.66 12.35
CA TYR A 303 1.07 -17.15 13.55
C TYR A 303 0.15 -15.95 13.32
N GLY A 304 0.18 -15.34 12.16
CA GLY A 304 -0.67 -14.18 11.88
C GLY A 304 -0.93 -13.97 10.40
N GLY A 305 -1.97 -13.21 10.08
CA GLY A 305 -2.32 -12.83 8.71
C GLY A 305 -1.66 -11.52 8.31
N THR A 306 -1.41 -11.36 7.02
CA THR A 306 -1.00 -10.09 6.45
C THR A 306 -2.11 -9.61 5.54
N TRP A 307 -2.62 -8.39 5.77
CA TRP A 307 -3.68 -7.76 4.97
C TRP A 307 -3.16 -6.46 4.37
N ILE A 308 -3.14 -6.38 3.05
CA ILE A 308 -2.76 -5.16 2.33
C ILE A 308 -4.04 -4.54 1.76
N ASN A 309 -4.65 -3.67 2.55
CA ASN A 309 -5.90 -2.98 2.22
C ASN A 309 -5.67 -1.71 1.40
N GLY A 310 -4.45 -1.21 1.35
CA GLY A 310 -4.05 -0.01 0.60
C GLY A 310 -2.63 0.40 0.90
N GLY A 311 -2.21 1.54 0.35
CA GLY A 311 -0.87 2.09 0.52
C GLY A 311 0.08 1.72 -0.63
N ILE A 312 1.32 2.20 -0.53
CA ILE A 312 2.38 2.06 -1.55
C ILE A 312 3.49 1.18 -0.99
N ILE A 313 3.87 0.15 -1.75
CA ILE A 313 4.98 -0.76 -1.45
C ILE A 313 5.98 -0.65 -2.60
N LYS A 314 7.22 -0.21 -2.32
CA LYS A 314 8.09 0.20 -3.41
C LYS A 314 9.59 0.05 -3.18
N ASP A 315 10.31 0.14 -4.30
CA ASP A 315 11.76 0.30 -4.40
C ASP A 315 12.57 -0.90 -3.86
N GLY A 316 12.00 -2.12 -3.82
CA GLY A 316 12.67 -3.34 -3.38
C GLY A 316 12.89 -4.36 -4.48
N GLN A 317 13.69 -5.40 -4.19
CA GLN A 317 13.76 -6.61 -5.01
C GLN A 317 12.37 -7.27 -5.06
N ASP A 318 11.79 -7.48 -3.88
CA ASP A 318 10.44 -8.01 -3.71
C ASP A 318 9.59 -6.99 -2.93
N GLY A 319 8.45 -6.57 -3.49
CA GLY A 319 7.50 -5.74 -2.77
C GLY A 319 6.98 -6.49 -1.53
N ILE A 320 6.48 -7.70 -1.72
CA ILE A 320 6.08 -8.62 -0.65
C ILE A 320 6.71 -9.98 -0.93
N ARG A 321 7.46 -10.51 0.02
CA ARG A 321 7.99 -11.88 -0.02
C ARG A 321 7.27 -12.74 1.00
N LEU A 322 6.73 -13.88 0.54
CA LEU A 322 5.95 -14.81 1.36
C LEU A 322 6.70 -16.13 1.52
N GLU A 323 6.98 -16.52 2.75
CA GLU A 323 7.63 -17.79 3.06
C GLU A 323 6.99 -18.46 4.28
N ASN A 324 6.73 -19.76 4.19
CA ASN A 324 6.29 -20.58 5.32
C ASN A 324 5.02 -20.08 6.04
N LEU A 325 4.04 -19.52 5.30
CA LEU A 325 2.79 -19.00 5.88
C LEU A 325 1.69 -20.08 6.04
N GLY A 326 1.97 -21.34 5.79
CA GLY A 326 0.96 -22.40 5.76
C GLY A 326 -0.06 -22.19 4.63
N SER A 327 -1.34 -22.44 4.92
CA SER A 327 -2.41 -22.32 3.92
C SER A 327 -3.01 -20.91 3.81
N PHE A 328 -2.51 -19.94 4.55
CA PHE A 328 -3.04 -18.57 4.56
C PHE A 328 -2.40 -17.75 3.44
N GLY A 329 -3.21 -17.25 2.53
CA GLY A 329 -2.77 -16.27 1.54
C GLY A 329 -2.69 -14.86 2.14
N VAL A 330 -2.02 -13.95 1.44
CA VAL A 330 -2.03 -12.51 1.78
C VAL A 330 -3.15 -11.83 1.00
N PRO A 331 -4.21 -11.33 1.67
CA PRO A 331 -5.26 -10.57 1.03
C PRO A 331 -4.73 -9.25 0.45
N LEU A 332 -4.87 -9.08 -0.86
CA LEU A 332 -4.58 -7.84 -1.58
C LEU A 332 -5.89 -7.18 -1.98
N THR A 333 -6.16 -5.98 -1.45
CA THR A 333 -7.42 -5.26 -1.70
C THR A 333 -7.21 -4.01 -2.55
N GLN A 334 -6.30 -3.12 -2.17
CA GLN A 334 -5.99 -1.86 -2.87
C GLN A 334 -4.49 -1.52 -2.79
N ALA A 335 -3.64 -2.53 -2.85
CA ALA A 335 -2.19 -2.33 -2.84
C ALA A 335 -1.71 -1.63 -4.12
N THR A 336 -0.79 -0.68 -3.98
CA THR A 336 -0.05 -0.08 -5.08
C THR A 336 1.41 -0.51 -4.97
N PHE A 337 1.94 -1.08 -6.04
CA PHE A 337 3.34 -1.48 -6.14
C PHE A 337 4.08 -0.54 -7.09
N GLU A 338 5.26 -0.08 -6.69
CA GLU A 338 6.07 0.85 -7.49
C GLU A 338 7.54 0.44 -7.47
N ASN A 339 8.17 0.34 -8.63
CA ASN A 339 9.61 0.13 -8.81
C ASN A 339 10.18 -1.11 -8.10
N ASN A 340 9.37 -2.14 -7.82
CA ASN A 340 9.89 -3.41 -7.33
C ASN A 340 10.35 -4.26 -8.52
N ALA A 341 11.39 -5.08 -8.35
CA ALA A 341 11.74 -6.05 -9.39
C ALA A 341 10.64 -7.11 -9.51
N ASN A 342 10.08 -7.54 -8.37
CA ASN A 342 8.88 -8.37 -8.27
C ASN A 342 7.93 -7.73 -7.25
N ASP A 343 6.65 -7.55 -7.59
CA ASP A 343 5.71 -6.98 -6.63
C ASP A 343 5.34 -7.99 -5.53
N VAL A 344 5.21 -9.26 -5.92
CA VAL A 344 4.98 -10.35 -4.98
C VAL A 344 5.89 -11.53 -5.32
N HIS A 345 6.63 -12.01 -4.35
CA HIS A 345 7.46 -13.19 -4.44
C HIS A 345 6.88 -14.30 -3.54
N LEU A 346 6.52 -15.40 -4.16
CA LEU A 346 5.92 -16.56 -3.49
C LEU A 346 6.98 -17.64 -3.29
N GLY A 347 7.29 -17.96 -2.05
CA GLY A 347 8.02 -19.17 -1.71
C GLY A 347 7.23 -20.44 -2.07
N ASP A 348 7.86 -21.59 -1.88
CA ASP A 348 7.29 -22.91 -2.23
C ASP A 348 5.87 -23.09 -1.66
N GLY A 349 4.93 -23.38 -2.54
CA GLY A 349 3.54 -23.64 -2.17
C GLY A 349 2.74 -22.42 -1.71
N GLN A 350 3.36 -21.23 -1.58
CA GLN A 350 2.68 -20.03 -1.11
C GLN A 350 1.71 -19.47 -2.15
N LYS A 351 0.64 -18.82 -1.69
CA LYS A 351 -0.42 -18.24 -2.53
C LYS A 351 -0.78 -16.85 -2.01
N ILE A 352 -1.33 -16.03 -2.89
CA ILE A 352 -1.98 -14.76 -2.51
C ILE A 352 -3.50 -14.91 -2.52
N ASP A 353 -4.18 -14.02 -1.81
CA ASP A 353 -5.64 -13.92 -1.80
C ASP A 353 -6.04 -12.59 -2.46
N ILE A 354 -6.45 -12.64 -3.72
CA ILE A 354 -6.89 -11.45 -4.46
C ILE A 354 -8.34 -11.18 -4.13
N LYS A 355 -8.62 -10.01 -3.57
CA LYS A 355 -9.99 -9.58 -3.27
C LYS A 355 -10.64 -8.90 -4.48
N LYS A 356 -11.97 -8.97 -4.55
CA LYS A 356 -12.80 -8.35 -5.61
C LYS A 356 -12.46 -6.87 -5.85
N THR A 357 -12.08 -6.18 -4.79
CA THR A 357 -11.75 -4.74 -4.82
C THR A 357 -10.29 -4.44 -5.19
N PHE A 358 -9.48 -5.44 -5.54
CA PHE A 358 -8.11 -5.21 -5.96
C PHE A 358 -8.08 -4.39 -7.26
N THR A 359 -7.55 -3.18 -7.17
CA THR A 359 -7.50 -2.21 -8.29
C THR A 359 -6.11 -2.06 -8.92
N GLY A 360 -5.08 -2.62 -8.29
CA GLY A 360 -3.69 -2.56 -8.76
C GLY A 360 -3.34 -3.61 -9.81
N THR A 361 -2.14 -3.53 -10.33
CA THR A 361 -1.45 -4.63 -11.04
C THR A 361 -0.36 -5.17 -10.14
N ALA A 362 -0.01 -6.45 -10.27
CA ALA A 362 1.11 -7.03 -9.55
C ALA A 362 1.89 -8.02 -10.43
N THR A 363 3.20 -7.91 -10.40
CA THR A 363 4.10 -8.91 -10.96
C THR A 363 4.37 -9.99 -9.93
N ILE A 364 4.33 -11.25 -10.35
CA ILE A 364 4.45 -12.42 -9.48
C ILE A 364 5.67 -13.24 -9.86
N LEU A 365 6.53 -13.49 -8.89
CA LEU A 365 7.59 -14.48 -8.97
C LEU A 365 7.25 -15.64 -8.03
N THR A 366 7.59 -16.89 -8.38
CA THR A 366 7.49 -18.04 -7.47
C THR A 366 8.75 -18.88 -7.52
N ASP A 367 9.15 -19.45 -6.38
CA ASP A 367 10.35 -20.27 -6.25
C ASP A 367 10.15 -21.68 -6.86
N ASP A 368 8.91 -22.15 -6.95
CA ASP A 368 8.50 -23.45 -7.46
C ASP A 368 7.68 -23.39 -8.78
N PRO A 369 8.20 -22.73 -9.85
CA PRO A 369 7.43 -22.54 -11.07
C PRO A 369 7.19 -23.87 -11.79
N SER A 370 5.92 -24.21 -11.96
CA SER A 370 5.49 -25.38 -12.72
C SER A 370 4.13 -25.13 -13.34
N ARG A 371 3.86 -25.78 -14.47
CA ARG A 371 2.54 -25.72 -15.11
C ARG A 371 1.44 -26.17 -14.14
N GLY A 372 0.40 -25.37 -14.00
CA GLY A 372 -0.72 -25.64 -13.08
C GLY A 372 -0.45 -25.21 -11.63
N ARG A 373 0.70 -24.61 -11.31
CA ARG A 373 1.03 -24.08 -9.98
C ARG A 373 0.04 -22.98 -9.60
N HIS A 374 -0.77 -23.19 -8.57
CA HIS A 374 -1.73 -22.21 -8.09
C HIS A 374 -1.03 -20.99 -7.48
N ILE A 375 -1.34 -19.83 -8.00
CA ILE A 375 -0.81 -18.54 -7.55
C ILE A 375 -1.74 -17.88 -6.54
N THR A 376 -3.07 -18.02 -6.74
CA THR A 376 -4.05 -17.49 -5.80
C THR A 376 -4.73 -18.59 -5.01
N LEU A 377 -5.31 -18.21 -3.87
CA LEU A 377 -6.32 -19.04 -3.22
C LEU A 377 -7.55 -19.18 -4.14
N GLU A 378 -8.26 -20.25 -3.96
CA GLU A 378 -9.56 -20.46 -4.57
C GLU A 378 -10.56 -19.50 -3.93
N ASN A 379 -11.33 -18.76 -4.74
CA ASN A 379 -12.24 -17.75 -4.28
C ASN A 379 -13.47 -17.65 -5.19
N GLU A 380 -14.66 -17.61 -4.63
CA GLU A 380 -15.93 -17.50 -5.37
C GLU A 380 -16.18 -16.07 -5.89
N ASP A 381 -15.40 -15.08 -5.42
CA ASP A 381 -15.66 -13.64 -5.57
C ASP A 381 -14.67 -12.91 -6.48
N LEU A 382 -13.88 -13.61 -7.28
CA LEU A 382 -12.95 -12.95 -8.19
C LEU A 382 -13.70 -12.29 -9.35
N SER A 383 -13.76 -10.96 -9.38
CA SER A 383 -14.32 -10.24 -10.51
C SER A 383 -13.46 -10.44 -11.76
N TYR A 384 -14.10 -10.41 -12.89
CA TYR A 384 -13.49 -10.49 -14.23
C TYR A 384 -12.31 -9.51 -14.39
N GLN A 385 -12.43 -8.28 -13.90
CA GLN A 385 -11.39 -7.25 -13.99
C GLN A 385 -10.07 -7.64 -13.32
N ASN A 386 -10.09 -8.48 -12.30
CA ASN A 386 -8.89 -8.91 -11.61
C ASN A 386 -8.06 -9.95 -12.38
N LYS A 387 -8.61 -10.54 -13.43
CA LYS A 387 -7.93 -11.56 -14.25
C LYS A 387 -6.68 -11.01 -14.94
N LEU A 388 -6.71 -9.76 -15.33
CA LEU A 388 -5.70 -9.12 -16.16
C LEU A 388 -4.61 -8.38 -15.36
N LYS A 389 -4.70 -8.39 -14.04
CA LYS A 389 -3.84 -7.58 -13.17
C LYS A 389 -2.61 -8.29 -12.62
N LEU A 390 -2.48 -9.59 -12.86
CA LEU A 390 -1.33 -10.38 -12.41
C LEU A 390 -0.45 -10.76 -13.59
N VAL A 391 0.84 -10.51 -13.48
CA VAL A 391 1.85 -10.79 -14.51
C VAL A 391 2.93 -11.70 -13.94
N SER A 392 3.24 -12.82 -14.61
CA SER A 392 4.32 -13.72 -14.19
C SER A 392 5.70 -13.14 -14.47
N LYS A 393 6.61 -13.26 -13.52
CA LYS A 393 8.05 -13.01 -13.67
C LYS A 393 8.85 -14.30 -13.90
N ASN A 394 8.23 -15.47 -13.78
CA ASN A 394 8.89 -16.73 -14.08
C ASN A 394 9.02 -16.90 -15.59
N SER A 395 10.25 -17.08 -16.06
CA SER A 395 10.52 -17.31 -17.48
C SER A 395 9.80 -18.55 -18.00
N GLY A 396 9.13 -18.44 -19.14
CA GLY A 396 8.37 -19.53 -19.75
C GLY A 396 6.95 -19.72 -19.20
N TYR A 397 6.49 -18.84 -18.29
CA TYR A 397 5.15 -18.92 -17.71
C TYR A 397 4.38 -17.61 -17.78
N ILE A 398 3.08 -17.73 -17.97
CA ILE A 398 2.08 -16.65 -17.83
C ILE A 398 1.13 -16.96 -16.68
N ILE A 399 0.36 -15.98 -16.21
CA ILE A 399 -0.70 -16.21 -15.23
C ILE A 399 -1.98 -16.61 -15.98
N GLY A 400 -2.36 -17.87 -15.85
CA GLY A 400 -3.61 -18.41 -16.34
C GLY A 400 -4.76 -18.20 -15.35
N TYR A 401 -5.97 -18.39 -15.83
CA TYR A 401 -7.22 -18.32 -15.08
C TYR A 401 -8.03 -19.57 -15.28
N LYS A 402 -8.65 -20.08 -14.22
CA LYS A 402 -9.61 -21.17 -14.29
C LYS A 402 -10.79 -20.89 -13.38
N ARG A 403 -11.98 -21.19 -13.90
CA ARG A 403 -13.22 -21.27 -13.12
C ARG A 403 -13.66 -22.72 -13.09
N GLY A 404 -13.82 -23.28 -11.89
CA GLY A 404 -14.37 -24.62 -11.70
C GLY A 404 -15.88 -24.65 -11.98
N ASP A 405 -16.43 -25.84 -12.18
CA ASP A 405 -17.88 -26.06 -12.36
C ASP A 405 -18.69 -25.68 -11.10
N ASP A 406 -18.03 -25.59 -9.95
CA ASP A 406 -18.55 -25.11 -8.67
C ASP A 406 -18.57 -23.57 -8.54
N GLY A 407 -18.13 -22.85 -9.57
CA GLY A 407 -18.03 -21.39 -9.57
C GLY A 407 -16.78 -20.83 -8.92
N VAL A 408 -15.90 -21.67 -8.36
CA VAL A 408 -14.66 -21.27 -7.71
C VAL A 408 -13.60 -20.92 -8.74
N GLU A 409 -12.96 -19.80 -8.55
CA GLU A 409 -11.96 -19.24 -9.47
C GLU A 409 -10.57 -19.20 -8.83
N TYR A 410 -9.54 -19.42 -9.64
CA TYR A 410 -8.15 -19.27 -9.22
C TYR A 410 -7.22 -18.89 -10.37
N ARG A 411 -6.04 -18.41 -10.03
CA ARG A 411 -4.94 -18.11 -10.94
C ARG A 411 -3.85 -19.15 -10.80
N TYR A 412 -3.21 -19.50 -11.90
CA TYR A 412 -2.13 -20.50 -11.93
C TYR A 412 -1.10 -20.15 -12.99
N LEU A 413 0.07 -20.80 -12.94
CA LEU A 413 1.07 -20.69 -13.99
C LEU A 413 0.69 -21.56 -15.19
N ALA A 414 0.61 -20.96 -16.37
CA ALA A 414 0.45 -21.64 -17.66
C ALA A 414 1.70 -21.44 -18.51
N ASP A 415 1.95 -22.33 -19.45
CA ASP A 415 3.11 -22.24 -20.35
C ASP A 415 3.00 -21.02 -21.28
N ALA A 416 4.01 -20.15 -21.31
CA ALA A 416 4.06 -18.99 -22.18
C ALA A 416 4.35 -19.33 -23.66
N ASN A 417 4.92 -20.50 -23.93
CA ASN A 417 5.31 -20.94 -25.27
C ASN A 417 4.22 -21.76 -25.97
N GLY A 418 3.04 -21.89 -25.37
CA GLY A 418 1.89 -22.55 -25.98
C GLY A 418 0.95 -21.54 -26.60
N ASN A 419 0.34 -21.90 -27.72
CA ASN A 419 -0.76 -21.13 -28.27
C ASN A 419 -1.99 -21.40 -27.42
N ILE A 420 -2.37 -20.48 -26.55
CA ILE A 420 -3.53 -20.62 -25.65
C ILE A 420 -4.66 -19.71 -26.10
N VAL A 421 -5.87 -20.11 -25.79
CA VAL A 421 -7.08 -19.31 -25.99
C VAL A 421 -7.62 -18.89 -24.62
N THR A 422 -7.73 -17.60 -24.41
CA THR A 422 -8.46 -17.02 -23.26
C THR A 422 -9.85 -16.62 -23.74
N ALA A 423 -10.89 -17.26 -23.22
CA ALA A 423 -12.28 -16.97 -23.58
C ALA A 423 -12.97 -16.24 -22.42
N GLU A 424 -13.57 -15.08 -22.72
CA GLU A 424 -14.24 -14.20 -21.76
C GLU A 424 -15.71 -14.04 -22.16
N ASN A 425 -16.62 -14.19 -21.20
CA ASN A 425 -18.06 -14.29 -21.48
C ASN A 425 -18.39 -15.32 -22.57
N ALA A 426 -17.52 -16.33 -22.72
CA ALA A 426 -17.59 -17.31 -23.80
C ALA A 426 -16.95 -18.64 -23.36
N LYS A 427 -17.30 -19.71 -24.06
CA LYS A 427 -16.60 -20.98 -24.00
C LYS A 427 -15.81 -21.18 -25.30
N ALA A 428 -14.58 -21.63 -25.17
CA ALA A 428 -13.78 -22.04 -26.33
C ALA A 428 -13.60 -23.57 -26.29
N THR A 429 -13.76 -24.21 -27.45
CA THR A 429 -13.54 -25.66 -27.62
C THR A 429 -12.65 -25.93 -28.82
N ALA A 430 -11.92 -27.04 -28.79
CA ALA A 430 -11.19 -27.55 -29.95
C ALA A 430 -11.01 -29.07 -29.88
N ASN A 431 -10.83 -29.68 -31.04
CA ASN A 431 -10.45 -31.09 -31.13
C ASN A 431 -8.92 -31.21 -31.15
N LEU A 432 -8.36 -31.68 -30.05
CA LEU A 432 -6.91 -31.84 -29.86
C LEU A 432 -6.47 -33.34 -30.02
N GLY A 433 -7.28 -34.13 -30.73
CA GLY A 433 -6.98 -35.53 -31.04
C GLY A 433 -7.77 -36.58 -30.24
N ALA A 434 -8.37 -36.18 -29.11
CA ALA A 434 -9.20 -37.04 -28.25
C ALA A 434 -10.71 -36.71 -28.31
N GLY A 435 -11.13 -35.93 -29.30
CA GLY A 435 -12.46 -35.34 -29.42
C GLY A 435 -12.47 -33.85 -29.07
N GLU A 436 -13.63 -33.23 -29.20
CA GLU A 436 -13.82 -31.84 -28.84
C GLU A 436 -13.77 -31.68 -27.32
N GLN A 437 -12.92 -30.79 -26.85
CA GLN A 437 -12.75 -30.48 -25.43
C GLN A 437 -12.78 -29.00 -25.18
N GLU A 438 -13.27 -28.59 -24.03
CA GLU A 438 -13.25 -27.20 -23.58
C GLU A 438 -11.81 -26.76 -23.31
N LEU A 439 -11.45 -25.58 -23.81
CA LEU A 439 -10.12 -25.02 -23.67
C LEU A 439 -10.07 -24.16 -22.42
N ASP A 440 -9.07 -24.37 -21.61
CA ASP A 440 -8.68 -23.46 -20.55
C ASP A 440 -7.37 -22.74 -20.94
N THR A 441 -6.98 -21.75 -20.16
CA THR A 441 -5.75 -21.00 -20.40
C THR A 441 -4.46 -21.80 -20.10
N ALA A 442 -4.56 -23.08 -19.73
CA ALA A 442 -3.44 -24.02 -19.67
C ALA A 442 -3.42 -24.98 -20.86
N THR A 443 -4.49 -25.02 -21.65
CA THR A 443 -4.58 -25.93 -22.80
C THR A 443 -3.83 -25.33 -23.97
N VAL A 444 -2.74 -25.97 -24.36
CA VAL A 444 -1.98 -25.62 -25.57
C VAL A 444 -2.74 -26.09 -26.80
N VAL A 445 -3.06 -25.15 -27.66
CA VAL A 445 -3.73 -25.42 -28.94
C VAL A 445 -2.70 -25.34 -30.06
N PRO A 446 -2.47 -26.42 -30.83
CA PRO A 446 -1.56 -26.37 -31.97
C PRO A 446 -2.00 -25.32 -33.01
N GLU A 447 -1.03 -24.67 -33.64
CA GLU A 447 -1.29 -23.75 -34.75
C GLU A 447 -2.13 -24.40 -35.85
N HIS A 448 -3.01 -23.64 -36.46
CA HIS A 448 -3.98 -24.08 -37.49
C HIS A 448 -5.11 -25.02 -36.96
N THR A 449 -5.15 -25.34 -35.68
CA THR A 449 -6.31 -26.06 -35.10
C THR A 449 -7.55 -25.17 -35.18
N THR A 450 -8.68 -25.73 -35.56
CA THR A 450 -9.96 -24.98 -35.49
C THR A 450 -10.39 -24.87 -34.05
N VAL A 451 -10.59 -23.64 -33.60
CA VAL A 451 -11.16 -23.30 -32.30
C VAL A 451 -12.59 -22.82 -32.53
N THR A 452 -13.51 -23.35 -31.75
CA THR A 452 -14.91 -22.91 -31.70
C THR A 452 -15.10 -22.07 -30.46
N VAL A 453 -15.67 -20.89 -30.59
CA VAL A 453 -16.06 -20.03 -29.47
C VAL A 453 -17.57 -19.85 -29.45
N THR A 454 -18.17 -19.99 -28.28
CA THR A 454 -19.61 -19.85 -28.09
C THR A 454 -19.84 -18.85 -26.96
N ALA A 455 -20.63 -17.81 -27.20
CA ALA A 455 -20.98 -16.80 -26.21
C ALA A 455 -21.73 -17.44 -25.02
N ASN A 456 -21.31 -17.08 -23.82
CA ASN A 456 -21.92 -17.51 -22.57
C ASN A 456 -22.35 -16.27 -21.78
N LEU A 457 -23.52 -15.75 -22.14
CA LEU A 457 -24.02 -14.46 -21.70
C LEU A 457 -24.95 -14.60 -20.49
N PRO A 458 -25.06 -13.56 -19.65
CA PRO A 458 -26.08 -13.48 -18.61
C PRO A 458 -27.50 -13.59 -19.18
N GLU A 459 -28.43 -14.08 -18.37
CA GLU A 459 -29.84 -14.21 -18.78
C GLU A 459 -30.44 -12.82 -19.14
N GLY A 460 -31.03 -12.74 -20.31
CA GLY A 460 -31.61 -11.51 -20.84
C GLY A 460 -30.62 -10.52 -21.48
N ALA A 461 -29.35 -10.91 -21.61
CA ALA A 461 -28.37 -10.11 -22.35
C ALA A 461 -28.51 -10.30 -23.86
N GLU A 462 -28.30 -9.21 -24.61
CA GLU A 462 -28.27 -9.21 -26.06
C GLU A 462 -26.82 -9.28 -26.55
N PHE A 463 -26.51 -10.24 -27.39
CA PHE A 463 -25.19 -10.37 -27.99
C PHE A 463 -24.91 -9.26 -28.99
N LEU A 464 -23.75 -8.60 -28.87
CA LEU A 464 -23.34 -7.49 -29.74
C LEU A 464 -22.25 -7.87 -30.75
N GLY A 465 -21.56 -8.99 -30.53
CA GLY A 465 -20.46 -9.43 -31.38
C GLY A 465 -19.28 -9.96 -30.58
N TRP A 466 -18.17 -10.17 -31.26
CA TRP A 466 -16.92 -10.67 -30.69
C TRP A 466 -15.83 -9.61 -30.67
N SER A 467 -15.02 -9.63 -29.65
CA SER A 467 -13.71 -9.02 -29.66
C SER A 467 -12.66 -10.11 -29.54
N ALA A 468 -11.76 -10.18 -30.49
CA ALA A 468 -10.69 -11.18 -30.48
C ALA A 468 -9.35 -10.52 -30.83
N VAL A 469 -8.38 -10.69 -29.94
CA VAL A 469 -7.07 -10.06 -30.09
C VAL A 469 -5.97 -11.10 -29.85
N ARG A 470 -4.95 -11.04 -30.69
CA ARG A 470 -3.74 -11.86 -30.61
C ARG A 470 -2.71 -11.17 -29.70
N ASP A 471 -1.83 -11.92 -29.07
CA ASP A 471 -0.76 -11.35 -28.23
C ASP A 471 0.30 -10.58 -29.03
N ASP A 472 0.33 -10.73 -30.37
CA ASP A 472 1.13 -9.89 -31.28
C ASP A 472 0.46 -8.54 -31.63
N GLY A 473 -0.65 -8.21 -30.94
CA GLY A 473 -1.39 -6.95 -31.09
C GLY A 473 -2.35 -6.87 -32.27
N LYS A 474 -2.45 -7.93 -33.10
CA LYS A 474 -3.37 -7.96 -34.24
C LYS A 474 -4.75 -8.41 -33.81
N ALA A 475 -5.78 -7.77 -34.34
CA ALA A 475 -7.14 -8.23 -34.21
C ALA A 475 -7.35 -9.54 -35.00
N LEU A 476 -8.16 -10.45 -34.44
CA LEU A 476 -8.68 -11.61 -35.13
C LEU A 476 -10.14 -11.33 -35.47
N ASP A 477 -10.49 -11.41 -36.72
CA ASP A 477 -11.85 -11.14 -37.17
C ASP A 477 -12.72 -12.39 -36.98
N LEU A 478 -13.70 -12.33 -36.09
CA LEU A 478 -14.72 -13.35 -35.84
C LEU A 478 -16.05 -12.90 -36.44
N GLY A 479 -16.93 -13.82 -36.76
CA GLY A 479 -18.26 -13.54 -37.25
C GLY A 479 -19.19 -12.87 -36.22
N ASP A 480 -20.47 -12.67 -36.60
CA ASP A 480 -21.47 -12.02 -35.75
C ASP A 480 -22.40 -13.00 -35.04
N ASP A 481 -22.22 -14.30 -35.28
CA ASP A 481 -23.03 -15.34 -34.65
C ASP A 481 -22.54 -15.59 -33.22
N GLN A 482 -23.44 -16.01 -32.34
CA GLN A 482 -23.06 -16.37 -30.94
C GLN A 482 -22.11 -17.57 -30.86
N THR A 483 -21.94 -18.30 -31.94
CA THR A 483 -20.94 -19.38 -32.08
C THR A 483 -20.13 -19.14 -33.33
N GLU A 484 -18.82 -18.96 -33.16
CA GLU A 484 -17.89 -18.69 -34.25
C GLU A 484 -16.67 -19.61 -34.21
N HIS A 485 -15.94 -19.62 -35.32
CA HIS A 485 -14.77 -20.47 -35.49
C HIS A 485 -13.58 -19.69 -36.02
N PHE A 486 -12.40 -20.00 -35.52
CA PHE A 486 -11.17 -19.47 -36.11
C PHE A 486 -10.07 -20.53 -36.16
N LYS A 487 -9.08 -20.29 -36.99
CA LYS A 487 -7.85 -21.08 -36.99
C LYS A 487 -6.87 -20.51 -35.99
N MET A 488 -6.39 -21.34 -35.04
CA MET A 488 -5.42 -20.91 -34.06
C MET A 488 -4.17 -20.35 -34.74
N PRO A 489 -3.82 -19.09 -34.53
CA PRO A 489 -2.54 -18.54 -35.01
C PRO A 489 -1.38 -19.10 -34.18
N GLY A 490 -0.15 -18.89 -34.66
CA GLY A 490 1.07 -19.28 -33.93
C GLY A 490 1.36 -18.40 -32.70
N CYS A 491 0.32 -17.90 -32.04
CA CYS A 491 0.40 -17.03 -30.87
C CYS A 491 -0.87 -17.14 -30.02
N ASN A 492 -0.86 -16.61 -28.81
CA ASN A 492 -2.03 -16.62 -27.93
C ASN A 492 -3.16 -15.74 -28.47
N VAL A 493 -4.38 -16.11 -28.14
CA VAL A 493 -5.58 -15.37 -28.55
C VAL A 493 -6.47 -15.13 -27.34
N THR A 494 -6.92 -13.90 -27.15
CA THR A 494 -7.99 -13.56 -26.21
C THR A 494 -9.26 -13.26 -26.98
N VAL A 495 -10.34 -13.94 -26.63
CA VAL A 495 -11.66 -13.80 -27.26
C VAL A 495 -12.67 -13.42 -26.20
N GLU A 496 -13.50 -12.43 -26.50
CA GLU A 496 -14.57 -11.98 -25.59
C GLU A 496 -15.88 -11.83 -26.36
N ALA A 497 -16.95 -12.36 -25.77
CA ALA A 497 -18.30 -12.08 -26.26
C ALA A 497 -18.79 -10.76 -25.69
N LEU A 498 -19.13 -9.81 -26.57
CA LEU A 498 -19.66 -8.49 -26.21
C LEU A 498 -21.18 -8.57 -26.11
N TYR A 499 -21.77 -7.91 -25.10
CA TYR A 499 -23.21 -7.92 -24.90
C TYR A 499 -23.71 -6.65 -24.22
N GLN A 500 -25.04 -6.40 -24.29
CA GLN A 500 -25.72 -5.33 -23.53
C GLN A 500 -26.93 -5.89 -22.78
N GLY A 501 -27.27 -5.28 -21.63
CA GLY A 501 -28.37 -5.73 -20.78
C GLY A 501 -28.04 -7.02 -20.03
N GLY A 502 -29.05 -7.62 -19.43
CA GLY A 502 -28.98 -8.85 -18.63
C GLY A 502 -29.36 -8.62 -17.16
N ASN A 503 -29.89 -9.68 -16.50
CA ASN A 503 -30.26 -9.66 -15.08
C ASN A 503 -29.06 -9.91 -14.13
N GLY A 504 -27.86 -9.71 -14.61
CA GLY A 504 -26.64 -9.84 -13.80
C GLY A 504 -26.32 -8.57 -13.04
N ASP A 505 -25.78 -8.74 -11.86
CA ASP A 505 -25.37 -7.68 -10.95
C ASP A 505 -24.58 -6.55 -11.63
N ILE A 506 -24.69 -5.37 -11.05
CA ILE A 506 -24.12 -4.07 -11.46
C ILE A 506 -22.59 -4.08 -11.67
N ASP A 507 -21.93 -5.22 -11.47
CA ASP A 507 -20.49 -5.41 -11.58
C ASP A 507 -19.98 -5.78 -13.00
N ASN A 508 -20.88 -5.80 -13.98
CA ASN A 508 -20.48 -6.03 -15.37
C ASN A 508 -20.21 -4.70 -16.09
N PRO A 509 -18.97 -4.39 -16.49
CA PRO A 509 -18.66 -3.15 -17.18
C PRO A 509 -19.35 -2.98 -18.54
N SER A 510 -19.99 -4.03 -19.09
CA SER A 510 -20.73 -3.94 -20.33
C SER A 510 -22.11 -3.26 -20.22
N GLY A 511 -22.59 -2.97 -18.99
CA GLY A 511 -23.90 -2.31 -18.76
C GLY A 511 -23.95 -0.79 -18.95
N GLY A 512 -22.90 -0.15 -19.35
CA GLY A 512 -22.77 1.30 -19.45
C GLY A 512 -21.76 1.79 -20.48
N GLY A 513 -22.07 1.63 -21.75
CA GLY A 513 -21.26 2.24 -22.85
C GLY A 513 -20.03 1.43 -23.23
N SER A 514 -19.92 1.13 -24.49
CA SER A 514 -18.95 0.31 -25.21
C SER A 514 -17.45 0.61 -25.00
N SER A 515 -17.07 1.50 -24.07
CA SER A 515 -15.70 1.94 -23.86
C SER A 515 -14.90 1.10 -22.87
N ASP A 516 -15.56 0.45 -21.89
CA ASP A 516 -14.86 -0.19 -20.78
C ASP A 516 -14.46 -1.65 -21.05
N VAL A 517 -15.22 -2.35 -21.90
CA VAL A 517 -14.97 -3.74 -22.26
C VAL A 517 -13.74 -3.89 -23.17
N VAL A 518 -13.57 -2.97 -24.10
CA VAL A 518 -12.44 -2.96 -25.03
C VAL A 518 -11.11 -2.59 -24.33
N ALA A 519 -11.19 -1.83 -23.24
CA ALA A 519 -10.03 -1.50 -22.42
C ALA A 519 -9.35 -2.73 -21.81
N GLY A 520 -10.13 -3.73 -21.40
CA GLY A 520 -9.60 -4.95 -20.80
C GLY A 520 -8.79 -5.82 -21.76
N ILE A 521 -9.19 -5.87 -23.04
CA ILE A 521 -8.58 -6.74 -24.05
C ILE A 521 -7.27 -6.16 -24.60
N ALA A 522 -7.22 -4.84 -24.79
CA ALA A 522 -5.98 -4.17 -25.19
C ALA A 522 -4.85 -4.35 -24.15
N ALA A 523 -5.20 -4.53 -22.88
CA ALA A 523 -4.23 -4.75 -21.81
C ALA A 523 -3.55 -6.12 -21.85
N VAL A 524 -4.20 -7.15 -22.43
CA VAL A 524 -3.61 -8.49 -22.57
C VAL A 524 -2.67 -8.60 -23.75
N ALA A 525 -2.95 -7.87 -24.82
CA ALA A 525 -2.14 -7.89 -26.05
C ALA A 525 -0.81 -7.13 -25.92
N LEU A 526 -0.68 -6.25 -24.94
CA LEU A 526 0.49 -5.40 -24.73
C LEU A 526 1.19 -5.81 -23.43
N THR A 527 2.24 -6.59 -23.55
CA THR A 527 3.07 -7.04 -22.43
C THR A 527 3.65 -5.88 -21.63
N GLY A 528 3.15 -5.65 -20.41
CA GLY A 528 3.78 -4.77 -19.45
C GLY A 528 2.84 -3.84 -18.67
N ALA A 529 2.99 -3.81 -17.43
CA ALA A 529 2.28 -3.27 -16.27
C ALA A 529 1.72 -1.82 -16.32
N ALA A 530 1.61 -1.18 -17.47
CA ALA A 530 1.21 0.23 -17.58
C ALA A 530 -0.09 0.47 -18.37
N VAL A 531 -0.84 -0.55 -18.77
CA VAL A 531 -1.69 -0.46 -19.96
C VAL A 531 -3.14 -0.05 -19.72
N TRP A 532 -3.69 -0.26 -18.53
CA TRP A 532 -5.12 0.06 -18.36
C TRP A 532 -5.42 1.56 -18.19
N SER A 533 -4.62 2.30 -17.45
CA SER A 533 -4.71 3.77 -17.42
C SER A 533 -4.26 4.38 -18.74
N ILE A 534 -3.48 3.64 -19.54
CA ILE A 534 -2.99 4.02 -20.85
C ILE A 534 -4.07 3.82 -21.94
N TYR A 535 -5.06 2.91 -21.79
CA TYR A 535 -6.03 2.69 -22.86
C TYR A 535 -7.05 3.82 -23.00
N GLU A 536 -7.72 4.22 -21.94
CA GLU A 536 -8.60 5.41 -21.98
C GLU A 536 -7.76 6.68 -22.14
N THR A 537 -6.62 6.78 -21.48
CA THR A 537 -5.68 7.87 -21.64
C THR A 537 -4.94 7.73 -22.98
N GLY A 538 -4.55 6.54 -23.41
CA GLY A 538 -3.79 6.27 -24.61
C GLY A 538 -4.62 6.37 -25.89
N THR A 539 -5.84 5.83 -25.96
CA THR A 539 -6.74 6.08 -27.10
C THR A 539 -7.25 7.51 -27.10
N GLY A 540 -7.43 8.13 -25.92
CA GLY A 540 -7.74 9.55 -25.79
C GLY A 540 -6.58 10.44 -26.23
N ILE A 541 -5.36 10.16 -25.76
CA ILE A 541 -4.13 10.87 -26.19
C ILE A 541 -3.82 10.59 -27.64
N TYR A 542 -3.91 9.34 -28.09
CA TYR A 542 -3.69 8.96 -29.48
C TYR A 542 -4.65 9.73 -30.40
N ARG A 543 -5.94 9.80 -30.03
CA ARG A 543 -6.95 10.58 -30.78
C ARG A 543 -6.60 12.07 -30.84
N VAL A 544 -6.23 12.66 -29.72
CA VAL A 544 -5.88 14.10 -29.67
C VAL A 544 -4.65 14.41 -30.50
N LEU A 545 -3.65 13.52 -30.47
CA LEU A 545 -2.39 13.72 -31.17
C LEU A 545 -2.45 13.32 -32.66
N ASN A 546 -3.14 12.23 -33.00
CA ASN A 546 -3.08 11.61 -34.33
C ASN A 546 -4.39 11.68 -35.12
N MET A 547 -5.51 11.94 -34.44
CA MET A 547 -6.85 11.98 -35.04
C MET A 547 -7.67 13.20 -34.58
N PRO A 548 -7.11 14.42 -34.54
CA PRO A 548 -7.83 15.58 -34.02
C PRO A 548 -9.09 15.87 -34.84
N GLY A 549 -10.25 15.90 -34.16
CA GLY A 549 -11.54 16.19 -34.81
C GLY A 549 -12.10 15.06 -35.72
N VAL A 550 -11.48 13.87 -35.71
CA VAL A 550 -11.98 12.73 -36.49
C VAL A 550 -13.06 12.00 -35.67
N PRO A 551 -14.28 11.81 -36.18
CA PRO A 551 -15.32 11.05 -35.52
C PRO A 551 -14.95 9.56 -35.45
N MET A 552 -15.30 8.89 -34.34
CA MET A 552 -15.11 7.44 -34.24
C MET A 552 -16.27 6.74 -34.93
N PRO A 553 -15.99 5.91 -35.95
CA PRO A 553 -17.02 5.10 -36.60
C PRO A 553 -17.47 3.99 -35.62
N SER A 554 -18.74 3.61 -35.69
CA SER A 554 -19.34 2.55 -34.90
C SER A 554 -19.41 1.20 -35.63
N ASN A 555 -19.13 1.17 -36.93
CA ASN A 555 -19.21 -0.04 -37.75
C ASN A 555 -18.16 -0.03 -38.89
N ARG A 556 -18.03 -1.17 -39.57
CA ARG A 556 -17.06 -1.38 -40.64
C ARG A 556 -17.29 -0.44 -41.83
N ALA A 557 -18.55 -0.19 -42.20
CA ALA A 557 -18.87 0.75 -43.24
C ALA A 557 -18.34 2.16 -42.92
N GLY A 558 -18.62 2.63 -41.71
CA GLY A 558 -18.13 3.92 -41.24
C GLY A 558 -16.61 4.02 -41.19
N LEU A 559 -15.92 2.93 -40.76
CA LEU A 559 -14.45 2.89 -40.75
C LEU A 559 -13.86 2.90 -42.17
N ALA A 560 -14.39 2.08 -43.06
CA ALA A 560 -13.93 2.02 -44.42
C ALA A 560 -14.09 3.38 -45.13
N THR A 561 -15.27 3.97 -45.02
CA THR A 561 -15.57 5.29 -45.59
C THR A 561 -14.66 6.37 -45.01
N LEU A 562 -14.46 6.37 -43.68
CA LEU A 562 -13.60 7.34 -43.00
C LEU A 562 -12.15 7.31 -43.54
N ILE A 563 -11.54 6.12 -43.57
CA ILE A 563 -10.13 5.99 -44.01
C ILE A 563 -10.00 6.32 -45.50
N TRP A 564 -10.91 5.80 -46.33
CA TRP A 564 -10.92 6.03 -47.77
C TRP A 564 -11.11 7.51 -48.13
N GLU A 565 -12.02 8.22 -47.46
CA GLU A 565 -12.21 9.67 -47.63
C GLU A 565 -10.97 10.45 -47.16
N LYS A 566 -10.32 10.04 -46.08
CA LYS A 566 -9.06 10.65 -45.62
C LYS A 566 -7.90 10.42 -46.59
N ALA A 567 -7.91 9.32 -47.30
CA ALA A 567 -6.98 9.04 -48.40
C ALA A 567 -7.28 9.85 -49.69
N GLY A 568 -8.37 10.62 -49.71
CA GLY A 568 -8.77 11.42 -50.89
C GLY A 568 -9.62 10.64 -51.90
N CYS A 569 -10.35 9.62 -51.46
CA CYS A 569 -11.23 8.78 -52.29
C CYS A 569 -10.52 8.16 -53.51
N PRO A 570 -9.40 7.46 -53.33
CA PRO A 570 -8.71 6.83 -54.47
C PRO A 570 -9.57 5.74 -55.12
N GLU A 571 -9.56 5.67 -56.43
CA GLU A 571 -10.29 4.63 -57.15
C GLU A 571 -9.64 3.25 -56.88
N PRO A 572 -10.38 2.23 -56.43
CA PRO A 572 -9.87 0.87 -56.34
C PRO A 572 -9.61 0.28 -57.72
N GLN A 573 -8.61 -0.62 -57.85
CA GLN A 573 -8.31 -1.28 -59.13
C GLN A 573 -9.51 -2.10 -59.63
N THR A 574 -10.29 -2.65 -58.69
CA THR A 574 -11.51 -3.39 -58.99
C THR A 574 -12.56 -3.09 -57.91
N VAL A 575 -13.71 -2.56 -58.33
CA VAL A 575 -14.87 -2.43 -57.43
C VAL A 575 -15.53 -3.79 -57.30
N LYS A 576 -15.36 -4.44 -56.14
CA LYS A 576 -15.99 -5.73 -55.86
C LYS A 576 -17.50 -5.60 -55.68
N SER A 577 -18.21 -6.68 -55.98
CA SER A 577 -19.62 -6.84 -55.64
C SER A 577 -19.67 -7.67 -54.34
N PHE A 578 -19.94 -7.02 -53.21
CA PHE A 578 -20.17 -7.69 -51.94
C PHE A 578 -21.63 -8.10 -51.82
N SER A 579 -21.90 -9.30 -51.35
CA SER A 579 -23.25 -9.85 -51.24
C SER A 579 -24.14 -9.11 -50.24
N ASP A 580 -23.53 -8.35 -49.33
CA ASP A 580 -24.14 -7.66 -48.18
C ASP A 580 -24.00 -6.13 -48.23
N ILE A 581 -23.54 -5.59 -49.36
CA ILE A 581 -23.58 -4.16 -49.69
C ILE A 581 -24.53 -3.94 -50.86
N ASP A 582 -25.48 -3.01 -50.72
CA ASP A 582 -26.41 -2.66 -51.82
C ASP A 582 -25.64 -2.25 -53.06
N ASP A 583 -26.01 -2.82 -54.23
CA ASP A 583 -25.39 -2.49 -55.52
C ASP A 583 -25.53 -1.00 -55.87
N ALA A 584 -26.54 -0.32 -55.34
CA ALA A 584 -26.74 1.12 -55.48
C ALA A 584 -25.80 1.95 -54.62
N ASP A 585 -25.19 1.39 -53.55
CA ASP A 585 -24.22 2.09 -52.70
C ASP A 585 -22.80 1.97 -53.27
N LEU A 586 -22.58 2.64 -54.41
CA LEU A 586 -21.28 2.66 -55.04
C LEU A 586 -20.18 3.24 -54.15
N HIS A 587 -20.51 4.21 -53.30
CA HIS A 587 -19.57 4.88 -52.40
C HIS A 587 -18.99 3.90 -51.40
N LEU A 588 -19.85 3.17 -50.71
CA LEU A 588 -19.40 2.15 -49.74
C LEU A 588 -18.67 0.99 -50.43
N ARG A 589 -19.13 0.56 -51.61
CA ARG A 589 -18.45 -0.51 -52.36
C ARG A 589 -17.04 -0.11 -52.80
N GLN A 590 -16.83 1.15 -53.23
CA GLN A 590 -15.50 1.66 -53.58
C GLN A 590 -14.61 1.73 -52.34
N ALA A 591 -15.12 2.27 -51.22
CA ALA A 591 -14.38 2.32 -49.96
C ALA A 591 -13.98 0.93 -49.47
N ALA A 592 -14.92 -0.03 -49.41
CA ALA A 592 -14.67 -1.39 -48.99
C ALA A 592 -13.64 -2.11 -49.87
N SER A 593 -13.80 -2.00 -51.20
CA SER A 593 -12.86 -2.60 -52.16
C SER A 593 -11.45 -2.02 -52.04
N TRP A 594 -11.34 -0.71 -51.86
CA TRP A 594 -10.04 -0.07 -51.66
C TRP A 594 -9.39 -0.44 -50.34
N MET A 595 -10.16 -0.52 -49.25
CA MET A 595 -9.65 -0.95 -47.93
C MET A 595 -9.10 -2.37 -47.96
N GLU A 596 -9.74 -3.25 -48.73
CA GLU A 596 -9.26 -4.62 -48.93
C GLU A 596 -8.00 -4.64 -49.82
N GLU A 597 -7.97 -3.90 -50.93
CA GLU A 597 -6.79 -3.80 -51.80
C GLU A 597 -5.55 -3.31 -51.05
N GLN A 598 -5.74 -2.40 -50.08
CA GLN A 598 -4.67 -1.89 -49.24
C GLN A 598 -4.37 -2.82 -48.06
N GLY A 599 -5.09 -3.93 -47.90
CA GLY A 599 -4.91 -4.84 -46.77
C GLY A 599 -5.23 -4.23 -45.41
N LEU A 600 -6.03 -3.16 -45.36
CA LEU A 600 -6.46 -2.47 -44.17
C LEU A 600 -7.66 -3.15 -43.49
N MET A 601 -8.51 -3.80 -44.29
CA MET A 601 -9.66 -4.59 -43.86
C MET A 601 -9.85 -5.74 -44.84
N ASP A 602 -9.97 -6.97 -44.30
CA ASP A 602 -10.15 -8.18 -45.10
C ASP A 602 -11.65 -8.52 -45.26
N ASP A 603 -11.99 -9.29 -46.31
CA ASP A 603 -13.29 -9.95 -46.41
C ASP A 603 -13.51 -10.88 -45.22
N VAL A 604 -14.68 -10.85 -44.61
CA VAL A 604 -15.04 -11.76 -43.51
C VAL A 604 -15.28 -13.16 -44.04
N LYS A 605 -15.93 -13.24 -45.18
CA LYS A 605 -16.07 -14.44 -46.02
C LYS A 605 -15.93 -14.00 -47.45
N GLU A 606 -15.68 -14.93 -48.37
CA GLU A 606 -15.56 -14.62 -49.77
C GLU A 606 -16.77 -13.82 -50.26
N ASN A 607 -16.53 -12.57 -50.65
CA ASN A 607 -17.52 -11.56 -51.10
C ASN A 607 -18.52 -11.05 -50.02
N GLU A 608 -18.22 -11.18 -48.74
CA GLU A 608 -18.97 -10.57 -47.63
C GLU A 608 -18.12 -9.49 -46.95
N PHE A 609 -18.60 -8.24 -46.83
CA PHE A 609 -17.88 -7.15 -46.15
C PHE A 609 -18.36 -6.92 -44.70
N ARG A 610 -19.61 -7.24 -44.40
CA ARG A 610 -20.31 -6.99 -43.15
C ARG A 610 -20.30 -5.50 -42.73
N PRO A 611 -20.94 -4.62 -43.50
CA PRO A 611 -20.85 -3.18 -43.34
C PRO A 611 -21.34 -2.69 -41.96
N TYR A 612 -22.32 -3.35 -41.37
CA TYR A 612 -22.92 -2.94 -40.08
C TYR A 612 -22.25 -3.57 -38.87
N ARG A 613 -21.24 -4.42 -39.06
CA ARG A 613 -20.46 -4.99 -37.98
C ARG A 613 -19.81 -3.91 -37.15
N TYR A 614 -19.94 -4.00 -35.81
CA TYR A 614 -19.36 -3.08 -34.85
C TYR A 614 -17.83 -3.02 -34.97
N VAL A 615 -17.29 -1.81 -34.88
CA VAL A 615 -15.84 -1.55 -34.89
C VAL A 615 -15.47 -0.80 -33.60
N THR A 616 -14.50 -1.34 -32.89
CA THR A 616 -14.04 -0.74 -31.64
C THR A 616 -13.18 0.51 -31.89
N LYS A 617 -13.10 1.38 -30.86
CA LYS A 617 -12.18 2.55 -30.90
C LYS A 617 -10.74 2.14 -31.18
N LEU A 618 -10.30 1.00 -30.62
CA LEU A 618 -8.96 0.47 -30.83
C LEU A 618 -8.75 0.00 -32.25
N GLN A 619 -9.70 -0.76 -32.83
CA GLN A 619 -9.62 -1.15 -34.25
C GLN A 619 -9.52 0.06 -35.16
N THR A 620 -10.30 1.12 -34.85
CA THR A 620 -10.21 2.38 -35.62
C THR A 620 -8.82 3.01 -35.50
N CYS A 621 -8.24 3.07 -34.30
CA CYS A 621 -6.89 3.61 -34.08
C CYS A 621 -5.82 2.77 -34.80
N LEU A 622 -5.91 1.43 -34.73
CA LEU A 622 -4.96 0.52 -35.37
C LEU A 622 -5.02 0.61 -36.91
N VAL A 623 -6.22 0.64 -37.50
CA VAL A 623 -6.38 0.79 -38.95
C VAL A 623 -5.91 2.17 -39.42
N TRP A 624 -6.18 3.21 -38.61
CA TRP A 624 -5.69 4.56 -38.87
C TRP A 624 -4.17 4.63 -38.85
N ASP A 625 -3.54 4.01 -37.83
CA ASP A 625 -2.08 3.99 -37.71
C ASP A 625 -1.42 3.24 -38.85
N LYS A 626 -1.96 2.06 -39.21
CA LYS A 626 -1.52 1.30 -40.37
C LYS A 626 -1.65 2.10 -41.68
N ALA A 627 -2.76 2.79 -41.86
CA ALA A 627 -2.95 3.64 -43.04
C ALA A 627 -1.94 4.81 -43.08
N LYS A 628 -1.52 5.34 -41.93
CA LYS A 628 -0.44 6.33 -41.87
C LYS A 628 0.94 5.74 -42.12
N GLU A 629 1.27 4.59 -41.54
CA GLU A 629 2.55 3.89 -41.74
C GLU A 629 2.75 3.56 -43.23
N GLU A 630 1.69 3.18 -43.93
CA GLU A 630 1.71 2.92 -45.37
C GLU A 630 1.59 4.19 -46.23
N SER A 631 1.57 5.38 -45.58
CA SER A 631 1.47 6.69 -46.23
C SER A 631 0.20 6.87 -47.09
N LEU A 632 -0.87 6.17 -46.77
CA LEU A 632 -2.15 6.24 -47.45
C LEU A 632 -2.99 7.44 -47.00
N ILE A 633 -2.80 7.87 -45.76
CA ILE A 633 -3.43 9.07 -45.16
C ILE A 633 -2.38 9.95 -44.50
N SER A 634 -2.66 11.25 -44.45
CA SER A 634 -1.72 12.25 -43.86
C SER A 634 -1.83 12.39 -42.35
#